data_c3b50307145383241ff9b8091acad5de
#
_entry.id   c3b50307145383241ff9b8091acad5de
#
_cell.length_a   1.000
_cell.length_b   1.000
_cell.length_c   1.000
_cell.angle_alpha   90.00
_cell.angle_beta   90.00
_cell.angle_gamma   90.00
#
_symmetry.space_group_name_H-M   'P 1'
#
loop_
_entity.id
_entity.type
_entity.pdbx_description
1 polymer ?
#
loop_
_entity_poly.entity_id
_entity_poly.type
_entity_poly.pdbx_seq_one_letter_code
_entity_poly.pdbx_strand_id
1 'polypeptide(L)'
;LAEFAASLVNNGETVFIENGSSNALLARTLAEQKDITIITVSSYIAHLLKETRCEVILLGGIYQKKSESMVGPLTRQYVQQVHFSKAFIGIDGWQPETGFTGRDMMRSDVVNAVLEKECDAIVLTDSSKFGAVHPYTMGPISRFSRVITDDRLSEAHRNKLQEDGLIVDIIKKPA
;
A
#
# COMPACT_ATOMS: atom_id res chain seq x y z
N LEU A 1 8.31 -8.30 6.70
CA LEU A 1 7.96 -7.27 5.71
C LEU A 1 7.79 -5.89 6.36
N ALA A 2 7.00 -5.81 7.43
CA ALA A 2 6.69 -4.53 8.09
C ALA A 2 7.93 -3.82 8.63
N GLU A 3 8.84 -4.53 9.27
CA GLU A 3 10.08 -3.95 9.79
C GLU A 3 10.96 -3.35 8.69
N PHE A 4 11.11 -4.07 7.59
CA PHE A 4 11.86 -3.56 6.45
C PHE A 4 11.19 -2.32 5.85
N ALA A 5 9.88 -2.38 5.60
CA ALA A 5 9.13 -1.25 5.07
C ALA A 5 9.23 -0.03 5.99
N ALA A 6 9.14 -0.23 7.32
CA ALA A 6 9.30 0.85 8.28
C ALA A 6 10.68 1.49 8.23
N SER A 7 11.72 0.74 7.91
CA SER A 7 13.09 1.26 7.80
C SER A 7 13.26 2.26 6.66
N LEU A 8 12.35 2.26 5.68
CA LEU A 8 12.37 3.21 4.56
C LEU A 8 11.75 4.56 4.91
N VAL A 9 11.10 4.67 6.06
CA VAL A 9 10.40 5.89 6.48
C VAL A 9 11.22 6.61 7.55
N ASN A 10 11.36 7.92 7.40
CA ASN A 10 12.09 8.76 8.33
C ASN A 10 11.14 9.52 9.26
N ASN A 11 11.62 9.88 10.45
CA ASN A 11 10.87 10.76 11.34
C ASN A 11 10.50 12.05 10.63
N GLY A 12 9.29 12.54 10.88
CA GLY A 12 8.76 13.75 10.28
C GLY A 12 8.04 13.55 8.96
N GLU A 13 8.09 12.35 8.36
CA GLU A 13 7.35 12.08 7.12
C GLU A 13 5.85 11.94 7.39
N THR A 14 5.07 12.24 6.35
CA THR A 14 3.66 11.89 6.25
C THR A 14 3.55 10.79 5.18
N VAL A 15 2.95 9.66 5.55
CA VAL A 15 2.83 8.50 4.66
C VAL A 15 1.37 8.08 4.53
N PHE A 16 1.01 7.65 3.33
CA PHE A 16 -0.28 7.02 3.07
C PHE A 16 -0.14 5.51 3.23
N ILE A 17 -1.01 4.91 4.02
CA ILE A 17 -1.05 3.44 4.19
C ILE A 17 -2.43 2.96 3.82
N GLU A 18 -2.50 2.22 2.73
CA GLU A 18 -3.72 1.63 2.21
C GLU A 18 -4.11 0.41 3.05
N ASN A 19 -5.29 -0.13 2.85
CA ASN A 19 -5.78 -1.27 3.60
C ASN A 19 -4.98 -2.56 3.33
N GLY A 20 -5.10 -3.55 4.20
CA GLY A 20 -4.48 -4.86 4.08
C GLY A 20 -3.72 -5.28 5.34
N SER A 21 -3.53 -6.59 5.51
CA SER A 21 -2.89 -7.13 6.72
C SER A 21 -1.43 -6.73 6.86
N SER A 22 -0.67 -6.75 5.77
CA SER A 22 0.74 -6.31 5.78
C SER A 22 0.84 -4.81 6.07
N ASN A 23 -0.05 -4.03 5.50
CA ASN A 23 -0.12 -2.59 5.73
C ASN A 23 -0.54 -2.25 7.17
N ALA A 24 -1.41 -3.03 7.77
CA ALA A 24 -1.79 -2.87 9.18
C ALA A 24 -0.60 -3.10 10.12
N LEU A 25 0.18 -4.15 9.86
CA LEU A 25 1.41 -4.41 10.62
C LEU A 25 2.44 -3.28 10.44
N LEU A 26 2.60 -2.78 9.22
CA LEU A 26 3.47 -1.64 8.95
C LEU A 26 3.04 -0.41 9.73
N ALA A 27 1.75 -0.09 9.71
CA ALA A 27 1.22 1.08 10.40
C ALA A 27 1.53 1.01 11.91
N ARG A 28 1.32 -0.13 12.50
CA ARG A 28 1.62 -0.36 13.93
C ARG A 28 3.11 -0.22 14.22
N THR A 29 3.96 -0.84 13.40
CA THR A 29 5.41 -0.76 13.54
C THR A 29 5.89 0.69 13.45
N LEU A 30 5.40 1.44 12.47
CA LEU A 30 5.74 2.85 12.31
C LEU A 30 5.30 3.69 13.51
N ALA A 31 4.07 3.50 13.98
CA ALA A 31 3.53 4.26 15.11
C ALA A 31 4.32 4.02 16.40
N GLU A 32 4.89 2.83 16.57
CA GLU A 32 5.71 2.48 17.75
C GLU A 32 7.15 2.99 17.64
N GLN A 33 7.71 3.09 16.45
CA GLN A 33 9.13 3.34 16.21
C GLN A 33 9.48 4.73 15.71
N LYS A 34 8.51 5.44 15.11
CA LYS A 34 8.78 6.68 14.40
C LYS A 34 7.81 7.79 14.81
N ASP A 35 8.28 9.02 14.65
CA ASP A 35 7.45 10.22 14.80
C ASP A 35 6.98 10.66 13.41
N ILE A 36 5.79 10.19 13.03
CA ILE A 36 5.22 10.38 11.69
C ILE A 36 3.73 10.66 11.75
N THR A 37 3.18 11.09 10.61
CA THR A 37 1.74 11.18 10.38
C THR A 37 1.33 10.09 9.39
N ILE A 38 0.27 9.35 9.70
CA ILE A 38 -0.29 8.32 8.84
C ILE A 38 -1.62 8.78 8.29
N ILE A 39 -1.73 8.82 6.95
CA ILE A 39 -2.99 9.02 6.24
C ILE A 39 -3.47 7.65 5.78
N THR A 40 -4.72 7.33 6.04
CA THR A 40 -5.28 6.03 5.65
C THR A 40 -6.75 6.14 5.28
N VAL A 41 -7.23 5.17 4.51
CA VAL A 41 -8.65 4.95 4.23
C VAL A 41 -9.21 3.77 5.04
N SER A 42 -8.38 3.12 5.83
CA SER A 42 -8.75 1.93 6.61
C SER A 42 -9.20 2.33 8.01
N SER A 43 -10.46 2.08 8.33
CA SER A 43 -10.96 2.26 9.69
C SER A 43 -10.32 1.27 10.66
N TYR A 44 -9.95 0.07 10.16
CA TYR A 44 -9.24 -0.92 10.95
C TYR A 44 -7.86 -0.42 11.39
N ILE A 45 -7.09 0.14 10.45
CA ILE A 45 -5.77 0.72 10.78
C ILE A 45 -5.92 1.88 11.77
N ALA A 46 -6.88 2.79 11.53
CA ALA A 46 -7.13 3.90 12.45
C ALA A 46 -7.45 3.39 13.87
N HIS A 47 -8.26 2.35 13.97
CA HIS A 47 -8.59 1.74 15.26
C HIS A 47 -7.35 1.13 15.93
N LEU A 48 -6.50 0.44 15.18
CA LEU A 48 -5.26 -0.13 15.72
C LEU A 48 -4.34 0.94 16.33
N LEU A 49 -4.37 2.15 15.80
CA LEU A 49 -3.45 3.21 16.19
C LEU A 49 -4.00 4.16 17.25
N LYS A 50 -5.23 3.95 17.71
CA LYS A 50 -5.92 4.89 18.61
C LYS A 50 -5.20 5.17 19.95
N GLU A 51 -4.43 4.21 20.43
CA GLU A 51 -3.69 4.35 21.69
C GLU A 51 -2.21 4.76 21.48
N THR A 52 -1.83 5.01 20.23
CA THR A 52 -0.47 5.46 19.89
C THR A 52 -0.39 6.98 19.88
N ARG A 53 0.83 7.53 19.89
CA ARG A 53 1.07 8.98 19.76
C ARG A 53 1.04 9.45 18.31
N CYS A 54 0.94 8.52 17.36
CA CYS A 54 0.95 8.82 15.93
C CYS A 54 -0.29 9.64 15.57
N GLU A 55 -0.09 10.73 14.82
CA GLU A 55 -1.21 11.44 14.22
C GLU A 55 -1.77 10.59 13.08
N VAL A 56 -3.08 10.37 13.11
CA VAL A 56 -3.78 9.58 12.10
C VAL A 56 -4.84 10.44 11.44
N ILE A 57 -4.76 10.53 10.10
CA ILE A 57 -5.76 11.19 9.28
C ILE A 57 -6.53 10.08 8.55
N LEU A 58 -7.77 9.86 8.98
CA LEU A 58 -8.67 8.90 8.34
C LEU A 58 -9.53 9.64 7.32
N LEU A 59 -9.31 9.33 6.04
CA LEU A 59 -10.09 9.93 4.95
C LEU A 59 -11.48 9.30 4.91
N GLY A 60 -12.49 10.15 4.79
CA GLY A 60 -13.89 9.73 4.74
C GLY A 60 -14.33 9.24 3.36
N GLY A 61 -15.61 8.90 3.26
CA GLY A 61 -16.24 8.45 2.03
C GLY A 61 -17.32 7.42 2.31
N ILE A 62 -17.60 6.56 1.34
CA ILE A 62 -18.49 5.42 1.51
C ILE A 62 -17.77 4.36 2.32
N TYR A 63 -18.34 3.96 3.44
CA TYR A 63 -17.75 2.91 4.26
C TYR A 63 -18.09 1.52 3.71
N GLN A 64 -17.08 0.81 3.22
CA GLN A 64 -17.21 -0.60 2.86
C GLN A 64 -17.04 -1.44 4.13
N LYS A 65 -18.13 -1.95 4.64
CA LYS A 65 -18.15 -2.70 5.92
C LYS A 65 -17.26 -3.95 5.86
N LYS A 66 -17.26 -4.65 4.73
CA LYS A 66 -16.51 -5.91 4.56
C LYS A 66 -15.01 -5.71 4.64
N SER A 67 -14.50 -4.65 4.01
CA SER A 67 -13.07 -4.33 3.98
C SER A 67 -12.66 -3.37 5.09
N GLU A 68 -13.62 -2.77 5.80
CA GLU A 68 -13.40 -1.73 6.81
C GLU A 68 -12.60 -0.55 6.24
N SER A 69 -12.93 -0.16 5.01
CA SER A 69 -12.24 0.94 4.34
C SER A 69 -13.21 1.89 3.64
N MET A 70 -12.72 3.10 3.39
CA MET A 70 -13.47 4.16 2.71
C MET A 70 -13.17 4.14 1.22
N VAL A 71 -14.22 4.32 0.42
CA VAL A 71 -14.12 4.35 -1.04
C VAL A 71 -15.07 5.39 -1.62
N GLY A 72 -14.99 5.60 -2.93
CA GLY A 72 -15.91 6.43 -3.68
C GLY A 72 -15.38 7.83 -4.00
N PRO A 73 -16.23 8.66 -4.65
CA PRO A 73 -15.80 9.96 -5.16
C PRO A 73 -15.31 10.93 -4.09
N LEU A 74 -15.92 10.91 -2.89
CA LEU A 74 -15.46 11.76 -1.81
C LEU A 74 -14.08 11.35 -1.30
N THR A 75 -13.83 10.04 -1.17
CA THR A 75 -12.50 9.55 -0.78
C THR A 75 -11.46 9.99 -1.80
N ARG A 76 -11.76 9.84 -3.09
CA ARG A 76 -10.88 10.31 -4.16
C ARG A 76 -10.57 11.79 -4.02
N GLN A 77 -11.59 12.62 -3.75
CA GLN A 77 -11.42 14.05 -3.52
C GLN A 77 -10.50 14.35 -2.34
N TYR A 78 -10.66 13.63 -1.24
CA TYR A 78 -9.83 13.83 -0.04
C TYR A 78 -8.37 13.42 -0.29
N VAL A 79 -8.14 12.36 -1.05
CA VAL A 79 -6.78 11.99 -1.47
C VAL A 79 -6.11 13.14 -2.21
N GLN A 80 -6.84 13.85 -3.07
CA GLN A 80 -6.31 14.97 -3.83
C GLN A 80 -5.93 16.17 -2.95
N GLN A 81 -6.55 16.30 -1.77
CA GLN A 81 -6.36 17.43 -0.85
C GLN A 81 -5.23 17.24 0.16
N VAL A 82 -4.67 16.05 0.27
CA VAL A 82 -3.61 15.73 1.23
C VAL A 82 -2.31 15.45 0.51
N HIS A 83 -1.20 15.57 1.23
CA HIS A 83 0.14 15.35 0.69
C HIS A 83 0.89 14.33 1.54
N PHE A 84 1.60 13.43 0.89
CA PHE A 84 2.40 12.40 1.54
C PHE A 84 3.61 12.08 0.66
N SER A 85 4.72 11.71 1.28
CA SER A 85 5.97 11.40 0.58
C SER A 85 6.01 9.97 0.04
N LYS A 86 5.35 9.05 0.75
CA LYS A 86 5.29 7.63 0.40
C LYS A 86 3.87 7.12 0.53
N ALA A 87 3.53 6.13 -0.31
CA ALA A 87 2.27 5.41 -0.21
C ALA A 87 2.56 3.91 -0.22
N PHE A 88 2.02 3.20 0.75
CA PHE A 88 2.14 1.74 0.84
C PHE A 88 0.83 1.12 0.41
N ILE A 89 0.89 0.32 -0.64
CA ILE A 89 -0.28 -0.20 -1.37
C ILE A 89 -0.29 -1.72 -1.29
N GLY A 90 -1.44 -2.29 -0.98
CA GLY A 90 -1.69 -3.72 -1.13
C GLY A 90 -2.29 -4.03 -2.50
N ILE A 91 -2.03 -5.21 -3.00
CA ILE A 91 -2.58 -5.66 -4.29
C ILE A 91 -3.29 -7.00 -4.11
N ASP A 92 -4.13 -7.36 -5.07
CA ASP A 92 -4.77 -8.67 -5.09
C ASP A 92 -4.13 -9.61 -6.12
N GLY A 93 -3.52 -9.06 -7.16
CA GLY A 93 -2.86 -9.84 -8.18
C GLY A 93 -1.83 -9.05 -8.97
N TRP A 94 -0.99 -9.80 -9.69
CA TRP A 94 -0.04 -9.26 -10.65
C TRP A 94 0.33 -10.33 -11.66
N GLN A 95 0.35 -9.93 -12.91
CA GLN A 95 0.92 -10.71 -14.02
C GLN A 95 1.70 -9.76 -14.94
N PRO A 96 2.69 -10.28 -15.70
CA PRO A 96 3.48 -9.43 -16.60
C PRO A 96 2.64 -8.62 -17.58
N GLU A 97 1.54 -9.20 -18.07
CA GLU A 97 0.68 -8.59 -19.10
C GLU A 97 -0.28 -7.55 -18.52
N THR A 98 -0.62 -7.65 -17.23
CA THR A 98 -1.66 -6.82 -16.62
C THR A 98 -1.13 -5.75 -15.68
N GLY A 99 0.07 -5.96 -15.09
CA GLY A 99 0.52 -5.20 -13.95
C GLY A 99 -0.27 -5.56 -12.69
N PHE A 100 -0.32 -4.65 -11.74
CA PHE A 100 -1.03 -4.85 -10.48
C PHE A 100 -2.53 -4.73 -10.66
N THR A 101 -3.28 -5.67 -10.07
CA THR A 101 -4.75 -5.74 -10.20
C THR A 101 -5.42 -5.91 -8.84
N GLY A 102 -6.67 -5.48 -8.79
CA GLY A 102 -7.53 -5.57 -7.61
C GLY A 102 -8.88 -6.22 -7.93
N ARG A 103 -9.50 -6.77 -6.89
CA ARG A 103 -10.83 -7.41 -6.96
C ARG A 103 -11.97 -6.41 -6.93
N ASP A 104 -11.73 -5.23 -6.38
CA ASP A 104 -12.75 -4.24 -6.08
C ASP A 104 -12.49 -2.97 -6.89
N MET A 105 -13.48 -2.58 -7.71
CA MET A 105 -13.39 -1.41 -8.57
C MET A 105 -13.24 -0.12 -7.76
N MET A 106 -14.01 0.04 -6.70
CA MET A 106 -14.02 1.26 -5.88
C MET A 106 -12.70 1.44 -5.13
N ARG A 107 -12.14 0.35 -4.60
CA ARG A 107 -10.83 0.37 -3.97
C ARG A 107 -9.73 0.69 -5.00
N SER A 108 -9.79 0.07 -6.16
CA SER A 108 -8.82 0.32 -7.22
C SER A 108 -8.85 1.77 -7.69
N ASP A 109 -10.03 2.39 -7.73
CA ASP A 109 -10.16 3.82 -8.04
C ASP A 109 -9.46 4.71 -7.00
N VAL A 110 -9.58 4.40 -5.72
CA VAL A 110 -8.87 5.12 -4.65
C VAL A 110 -7.35 4.98 -4.82
N VAL A 111 -6.87 3.77 -5.09
CA VAL A 111 -5.44 3.55 -5.34
C VAL A 111 -4.98 4.36 -6.56
N ASN A 112 -5.75 4.39 -7.62
CA ASN A 112 -5.44 5.23 -8.79
C ASN A 112 -5.33 6.71 -8.42
N ALA A 113 -6.20 7.21 -7.55
CA ALA A 113 -6.11 8.58 -7.05
C ALA A 113 -4.80 8.83 -6.28
N VAL A 114 -4.40 7.88 -5.44
CA VAL A 114 -3.11 7.96 -4.72
C VAL A 114 -1.94 8.01 -5.70
N LEU A 115 -1.97 7.19 -6.75
CA LEU A 115 -0.91 7.13 -7.76
C LEU A 115 -0.83 8.38 -8.64
N GLU A 116 -1.90 9.18 -8.70
CA GLU A 116 -1.88 10.48 -9.38
C GLU A 116 -1.07 11.53 -8.60
N LYS A 117 -0.78 11.28 -7.34
CA LYS A 117 0.03 12.17 -6.50
C LYS A 117 1.51 11.94 -6.72
N GLU A 118 2.32 12.97 -6.49
CA GLU A 118 3.78 12.83 -6.48
C GLU A 118 4.23 12.18 -5.17
N CYS A 119 4.49 10.89 -5.21
CA CYS A 119 4.95 10.13 -4.06
C CYS A 119 5.68 8.87 -4.51
N ASP A 120 6.46 8.29 -3.61
CA ASP A 120 6.98 6.93 -3.78
C ASP A 120 5.85 5.94 -3.47
N ALA A 121 5.33 5.27 -4.49
CA ALA A 121 4.32 4.23 -4.31
C ALA A 121 5.00 2.87 -4.20
N ILE A 122 4.79 2.21 -3.09
CA ILE A 122 5.46 0.96 -2.71
C ILE A 122 4.40 -0.12 -2.51
N VAL A 123 4.54 -1.22 -3.25
CA VAL A 123 3.71 -2.40 -3.03
C VAL A 123 4.28 -3.19 -1.86
N LEU A 124 3.45 -3.44 -0.86
CA LEU A 124 3.79 -4.26 0.30
C LEU A 124 2.80 -5.42 0.38
N THR A 125 3.27 -6.62 0.08
CA THR A 125 2.39 -7.80 0.01
C THR A 125 3.21 -9.09 0.11
N ASP A 126 2.53 -10.19 0.44
CA ASP A 126 3.12 -11.51 0.33
C ASP A 126 3.17 -12.01 -1.12
N SER A 127 3.99 -13.00 -1.38
CA SER A 127 4.24 -13.52 -2.73
C SER A 127 3.05 -14.24 -3.36
N SER A 128 2.04 -14.61 -2.60
CA SER A 128 0.87 -15.35 -3.11
C SER A 128 0.05 -14.55 -4.13
N LYS A 129 0.20 -13.23 -4.15
CA LYS A 129 -0.51 -12.33 -5.08
C LYS A 129 0.07 -12.35 -6.50
N PHE A 130 1.32 -12.74 -6.64
CA PHE A 130 2.02 -12.75 -7.94
C PHE A 130 1.62 -13.98 -8.73
N GLY A 131 1.21 -13.77 -9.98
CA GLY A 131 0.68 -14.80 -10.87
C GLY A 131 -0.85 -14.80 -10.95
N ALA A 132 -1.55 -14.18 -10.03
CA ALA A 132 -3.00 -14.00 -10.08
C ALA A 132 -3.38 -12.76 -10.87
N VAL A 133 -4.57 -12.77 -11.49
CA VAL A 133 -5.13 -11.61 -12.17
C VAL A 133 -6.56 -11.38 -11.70
N HIS A 134 -6.91 -10.11 -11.51
CA HIS A 134 -8.24 -9.68 -11.11
C HIS A 134 -8.74 -8.58 -12.05
N PRO A 135 -10.06 -8.27 -12.05
CA PRO A 135 -10.65 -7.45 -13.13
C PRO A 135 -10.16 -6.01 -13.21
N TYR A 136 -9.68 -5.41 -12.13
CA TYR A 136 -9.44 -3.96 -12.10
C TYR A 136 -7.98 -3.63 -11.99
N THR A 137 -7.48 -2.79 -12.91
CA THR A 137 -6.10 -2.30 -12.88
C THR A 137 -5.90 -1.32 -11.73
N MET A 138 -4.84 -1.54 -10.96
CA MET A 138 -4.46 -0.65 -9.86
C MET A 138 -3.37 0.33 -10.31
N GLY A 139 -3.62 1.01 -11.42
CA GLY A 139 -2.75 2.02 -12.01
C GLY A 139 -1.62 1.47 -12.87
N PRO A 140 -0.94 2.36 -13.62
CA PRO A 140 0.19 1.97 -14.46
C PRO A 140 1.38 1.53 -13.59
N ILE A 141 2.07 0.48 -14.01
CA ILE A 141 3.24 -0.02 -13.26
C ILE A 141 4.33 1.03 -13.10
N SER A 142 4.44 1.95 -14.06
CA SER A 142 5.42 3.05 -14.02
C SER A 142 5.20 4.04 -12.86
N ARG A 143 4.04 4.01 -12.23
CA ARG A 143 3.74 4.86 -11.06
C ARG A 143 4.24 4.26 -9.75
N PHE A 144 4.64 3.01 -9.76
CA PHE A 144 5.20 2.34 -8.59
C PHE A 144 6.73 2.37 -8.64
N SER A 145 7.37 2.51 -7.50
CA SER A 145 8.82 2.55 -7.39
C SER A 145 9.43 1.25 -6.87
N ARG A 146 8.68 0.50 -6.07
CA ARG A 146 9.24 -0.60 -5.29
C ARG A 146 8.18 -1.65 -4.96
N VAL A 147 8.63 -2.89 -4.88
CA VAL A 147 7.86 -4.02 -4.34
C VAL A 147 8.62 -4.62 -3.17
N ILE A 148 7.96 -4.79 -2.05
CA ILE A 148 8.49 -5.49 -0.88
C ILE A 148 7.63 -6.75 -0.68
N THR A 149 8.27 -7.92 -0.76
CA THR A 149 7.58 -9.19 -0.62
C THR A 149 8.48 -10.25 0.01
N ASP A 150 7.95 -11.45 0.21
CA ASP A 150 8.69 -12.54 0.83
C ASP A 150 9.51 -13.36 -0.19
N ASP A 151 10.32 -14.29 0.32
CA ASP A 151 11.29 -15.06 -0.45
C ASP A 151 10.71 -16.22 -1.27
N ARG A 152 9.37 -16.35 -1.31
CA ARG A 152 8.68 -17.31 -2.19
C ARG A 152 8.38 -16.73 -3.57
N LEU A 153 8.66 -15.45 -3.81
CA LEU A 153 8.53 -14.87 -5.14
C LEU A 153 9.47 -15.58 -6.11
N SER A 154 8.95 -16.03 -7.27
CA SER A 154 9.76 -16.70 -8.27
C SER A 154 10.80 -15.76 -8.86
N GLU A 155 11.93 -16.32 -9.28
CA GLU A 155 13.00 -15.56 -9.94
C GLU A 155 12.50 -14.92 -11.24
N ALA A 156 11.67 -15.62 -12.00
CA ALA A 156 11.09 -15.09 -13.23
C ALA A 156 10.23 -13.85 -12.97
N HIS A 157 9.38 -13.88 -11.94
CA HIS A 157 8.56 -12.73 -11.55
C HIS A 157 9.41 -11.57 -11.06
N ARG A 158 10.41 -11.85 -10.23
CA ARG A 158 11.36 -10.85 -9.76
C ARG A 158 12.06 -10.14 -10.92
N ASN A 159 12.58 -10.92 -11.87
CA ASN A 159 13.28 -10.38 -13.05
C ASN A 159 12.35 -9.48 -13.88
N LYS A 160 11.10 -9.89 -14.09
CA LYS A 160 10.13 -9.09 -14.86
C LYS A 160 9.80 -7.77 -14.16
N LEU A 161 9.60 -7.81 -12.85
CA LEU A 161 9.36 -6.59 -12.06
C LEU A 161 10.55 -5.62 -12.17
N GLN A 162 11.78 -6.14 -12.10
CA GLN A 162 12.99 -5.34 -12.24
C GLN A 162 13.14 -4.76 -13.66
N GLU A 163 12.81 -5.53 -14.68
CA GLU A 163 12.78 -5.06 -16.07
C GLU A 163 11.79 -3.90 -16.25
N ASP A 164 10.67 -3.93 -15.54
CA ASP A 164 9.66 -2.87 -15.55
C ASP A 164 10.08 -1.64 -14.72
N GLY A 165 11.28 -1.64 -14.17
CA GLY A 165 11.86 -0.49 -13.47
C GLY A 165 11.64 -0.47 -11.96
N LEU A 166 11.08 -1.54 -11.38
CA LEU A 166 10.82 -1.61 -9.94
C LEU A 166 12.04 -2.09 -9.17
N ILE A 167 12.26 -1.51 -8.00
CA ILE A 167 13.15 -2.10 -6.99
C ILE A 167 12.38 -3.23 -6.32
N VAL A 168 12.96 -4.41 -6.22
CA VAL A 168 12.33 -5.58 -5.60
C VAL A 168 13.12 -5.98 -4.37
N ASP A 169 12.51 -5.85 -3.21
CA ASP A 169 13.10 -6.27 -1.93
C ASP A 169 12.49 -7.59 -1.51
N ILE A 170 13.33 -8.59 -1.37
CA ILE A 170 12.93 -9.94 -0.95
C ILE A 170 13.30 -10.11 0.52
N ILE A 171 12.29 -10.30 1.34
CA ILE A 171 12.47 -10.43 2.78
C ILE A 171 12.29 -11.90 3.16
N LYS A 172 13.33 -12.47 3.73
CA LYS A 172 13.29 -13.85 4.22
C LYS A 172 12.44 -13.92 5.48
N LYS A 173 11.58 -14.93 5.56
CA LYS A 173 10.88 -15.21 6.80
C LYS A 173 11.89 -15.68 7.84
N PRO A 174 11.74 -15.25 9.10
CA PRO A 174 12.55 -15.82 10.18
C PRO A 174 12.33 -17.33 10.26
N ALA A 175 13.38 -18.03 10.52
CA ALA A 175 13.35 -19.50 10.67
C ALA A 175 12.43 -19.93 11.85
#